data_91e31b892e6a2849c3ae756fd246b115
#
_entry.id   91e31b892e6a2849c3ae756fd246b115
#
_cell.length_a   1.000
_cell.length_b   1.000
_cell.length_c   1.000
_cell.angle_alpha   90.00
_cell.angle_beta   90.00
_cell.angle_gamma   90.00
#
_symmetry.space_group_name_H-M   'P 1'
#
loop_
_entity.id
_entity.type
_entity.pdbx_description
1 polymer ?
#
loop_
_entity_poly.entity_id
_entity_poly.type
_entity_poly.pdbx_seq_one_letter_code
_entity_poly.pdbx_strand_id
1 'polypeptide(L)'
;MEKIALGNAIGNSTGLRPVLVLATPHCKSKIAPKGRRKEKNMNSERVNQYLILPDNGQRKDTKLAVEYGEKEIAEFIKSGYVIVNQADFNKLIGNAGGEYLIADDGSVYQKPAPTDAELLATAKPVKIAELKAERDAKEVEPITYNGNSYDYDDKARERINAAIIALDVQGANASINWTTADNQDVKVTANDLRMVIAMVAQRSNALHVAYRAAKDKVEAATTVAEVEAITLDA
;
A
#
# COMPACT_ATOMS: atom_id res chain seq x y z
N MET A 1 4.69 -9.34 47.49
CA MET A 1 4.81 -10.77 47.79
C MET A 1 4.63 -11.49 46.46
N GLU A 2 5.48 -12.20 45.82
CA GLU A 2 6.78 -12.77 46.17
C GLU A 2 7.58 -12.93 44.88
N LYS A 3 8.80 -12.63 44.95
CA LYS A 3 10.00 -13.00 44.24
C LYS A 3 10.17 -14.52 44.09
N ILE A 4 10.92 -14.92 43.03
CA ILE A 4 12.04 -15.92 43.04
C ILE A 4 12.42 -16.08 41.56
N ALA A 5 13.52 -15.65 40.99
CA ALA A 5 14.97 -15.84 41.22
C ALA A 5 15.54 -17.13 40.59
N LEU A 6 16.44 -16.90 39.61
CA LEU A 6 17.75 -17.52 39.39
C LEU A 6 17.89 -19.02 39.08
N GLY A 7 18.67 -19.28 38.00
CA GLY A 7 19.34 -20.57 37.76
C GLY A 7 20.30 -20.51 36.59
N ASN A 8 21.56 -20.16 36.87
CA ASN A 8 22.75 -20.34 36.02
C ASN A 8 23.12 -21.82 35.93
N ALA A 9 23.65 -22.24 34.76
CA ALA A 9 24.71 -23.28 34.71
C ALA A 9 25.41 -23.27 33.34
N ILE A 10 26.54 -22.88 33.33
CA ILE A 10 27.89 -23.18 32.84
C ILE A 10 28.09 -24.65 32.46
N GLY A 11 28.69 -24.92 31.28
CA GLY A 11 29.17 -26.25 30.90
C GLY A 11 30.05 -26.22 29.66
N ASN A 12 31.33 -25.98 29.85
CA ASN A 12 32.45 -26.27 28.94
C ASN A 12 32.57 -27.76 28.67
N SER A 13 32.92 -28.16 27.42
CA SER A 13 34.00 -29.13 27.25
C SER A 13 34.43 -29.27 25.77
N THR A 14 35.68 -29.06 25.59
CA THR A 14 36.63 -29.35 24.52
C THR A 14 36.60 -30.81 24.04
N GLY A 15 36.76 -31.03 22.75
CA GLY A 15 36.93 -32.35 22.15
C GLY A 15 37.52 -32.31 20.75
N LEU A 16 38.80 -31.94 20.64
CA LEU A 16 39.62 -32.16 19.43
C LEU A 16 39.91 -33.68 19.29
N ARG A 17 39.56 -34.24 18.13
CA ARG A 17 40.11 -35.52 17.69
C ARG A 17 40.96 -35.33 16.45
N PRO A 18 42.16 -35.85 16.38
CA PRO A 18 43.04 -35.76 15.22
C PRO A 18 42.59 -36.76 14.16
N VAL A 19 42.47 -36.29 12.91
CA VAL A 19 42.27 -37.16 11.75
C VAL A 19 43.64 -37.49 11.13
N LEU A 20 43.88 -38.75 11.11
CA LEU A 20 45.07 -39.47 10.63
C LEU A 20 45.21 -39.22 9.07
N VAL A 21 46.37 -38.68 8.66
CA VAL A 21 46.75 -38.56 7.27
C VAL A 21 47.34 -39.91 6.80
N LEU A 22 46.62 -40.61 5.96
CA LEU A 22 47.17 -41.75 5.23
C LEU A 22 47.61 -41.26 3.85
N ALA A 23 48.91 -41.27 3.62
CA ALA A 23 49.56 -41.10 2.35
C ALA A 23 49.34 -42.33 1.49
N THR A 24 48.88 -42.16 0.23
CA THR A 24 48.92 -43.19 -0.80
C THR A 24 49.45 -42.64 -2.11
N PRO A 25 49.95 -43.49 -3.02
CA PRO A 25 51.12 -43.22 -3.81
C PRO A 25 50.85 -42.66 -5.24
N HIS A 26 51.89 -42.09 -5.77
CA HIS A 26 52.16 -41.78 -7.20
C HIS A 26 51.20 -42.41 -8.21
N CYS A 27 50.43 -41.58 -8.91
CA CYS A 27 49.90 -41.93 -10.21
C CYS A 27 50.33 -40.92 -11.28
N LYS A 28 50.82 -41.46 -12.34
CA LYS A 28 51.52 -40.85 -13.49
C LYS A 28 50.71 -39.71 -14.13
N SER A 29 51.44 -38.63 -14.49
CA SER A 29 51.03 -37.54 -15.34
C SER A 29 50.33 -38.01 -16.63
N LYS A 30 49.02 -37.71 -16.74
CA LYS A 30 48.35 -37.68 -18.05
C LYS A 30 48.18 -36.21 -18.45
N ILE A 31 48.76 -35.87 -19.59
CA ILE A 31 48.66 -34.57 -20.25
C ILE A 31 47.17 -34.24 -20.42
N ALA A 32 46.70 -33.19 -19.75
CA ALA A 32 45.34 -32.72 -19.91
C ALA A 32 45.16 -32.08 -21.30
N PRO A 33 44.07 -32.36 -22.04
CA PRO A 33 43.82 -31.77 -23.34
C PRO A 33 43.65 -30.26 -23.22
N LYS A 34 44.29 -29.51 -24.13
CA LYS A 34 44.32 -28.02 -24.17
C LYS A 34 42.96 -27.34 -24.23
N GLY A 35 41.84 -28.05 -24.44
CA GLY A 35 40.48 -27.55 -24.42
C GLY A 35 39.92 -27.25 -23.04
N ARG A 36 40.27 -28.03 -22.01
CA ARG A 36 39.77 -27.87 -20.63
C ARG A 36 40.23 -26.59 -19.92
N ARG A 37 41.35 -25.98 -20.38
CA ARG A 37 41.84 -24.72 -19.78
C ARG A 37 41.04 -23.51 -20.23
N LYS A 38 40.47 -23.50 -21.46
CA LYS A 38 39.58 -22.43 -21.94
C LYS A 38 38.22 -22.47 -21.28
N GLU A 39 37.61 -23.64 -21.13
CA GLU A 39 36.32 -23.79 -20.42
C GLU A 39 36.41 -23.44 -18.95
N LYS A 40 37.53 -23.77 -18.28
CA LYS A 40 37.73 -23.44 -16.86
C LYS A 40 37.92 -21.93 -16.62
N ASN A 41 38.56 -21.21 -17.57
CA ASN A 41 38.70 -19.75 -17.49
C ASN A 41 37.40 -19.02 -17.81
N MET A 42 36.65 -19.48 -18.80
CA MET A 42 35.36 -18.88 -19.17
C MET A 42 34.28 -19.04 -18.07
N ASN A 43 34.31 -20.16 -17.35
CA ASN A 43 33.39 -20.39 -16.24
C ASN A 43 33.73 -19.52 -15.01
N SER A 44 35.00 -19.11 -14.83
CA SER A 44 35.41 -18.23 -13.74
C SER A 44 34.96 -16.77 -13.95
N GLU A 45 34.86 -16.34 -15.21
CA GLU A 45 34.36 -14.98 -15.54
C GLU A 45 32.83 -14.83 -15.34
N ARG A 46 32.10 -15.96 -15.35
CA ARG A 46 30.64 -15.99 -15.21
C ARG A 46 30.14 -16.16 -13.77
N VAL A 47 31.04 -16.43 -12.82
CA VAL A 47 30.69 -16.65 -11.41
C VAL A 47 29.93 -15.46 -10.80
N ASN A 48 30.16 -14.26 -11.31
CA ASN A 48 29.54 -13.01 -10.82
C ASN A 48 28.60 -12.38 -11.85
N GLN A 49 28.00 -13.21 -12.73
CA GLN A 49 27.01 -12.75 -13.71
C GLN A 49 25.67 -13.45 -13.53
N TYR A 50 24.63 -12.69 -13.71
CA TYR A 50 23.23 -13.11 -13.57
C TYR A 50 22.49 -12.86 -14.87
N LEU A 51 21.69 -13.82 -15.30
CA LEU A 51 20.74 -13.66 -16.38
C LEU A 51 19.41 -13.25 -15.74
N ILE A 52 18.95 -12.05 -16.01
CA ILE A 52 17.70 -11.52 -15.45
C ILE A 52 16.72 -11.27 -16.58
N LEU A 53 15.49 -11.76 -16.41
CA LEU A 53 14.37 -11.38 -17.26
C LEU A 53 13.70 -10.16 -16.62
N PRO A 54 13.81 -8.96 -17.22
CA PRO A 54 13.12 -7.77 -16.72
C PRO A 54 11.64 -7.79 -17.15
N ASP A 55 10.80 -7.16 -16.31
CA ASP A 55 9.41 -6.86 -16.63
C ASP A 55 9.13 -5.45 -16.09
N ASN A 56 8.90 -4.48 -16.99
CA ASN A 56 8.80 -3.07 -16.65
C ASN A 56 10.00 -2.53 -15.82
N GLY A 57 11.21 -2.98 -16.16
CA GLY A 57 12.44 -2.65 -15.44
C GLY A 57 12.60 -3.37 -14.09
N GLN A 58 11.65 -4.18 -13.66
CA GLN A 58 11.74 -4.99 -12.45
C GLN A 58 12.25 -6.40 -12.75
N ARG A 59 12.82 -7.05 -11.74
CA ARG A 59 13.33 -8.42 -11.83
C ARG A 59 12.17 -9.42 -11.77
N LYS A 60 11.88 -10.10 -12.89
CA LYS A 60 10.86 -11.14 -12.99
C LYS A 60 11.40 -12.54 -12.75
N ASP A 61 12.54 -12.87 -13.39
CA ASP A 61 13.24 -14.16 -13.23
C ASP A 61 14.73 -13.93 -13.15
N THR A 62 15.45 -14.86 -12.53
CA THR A 62 16.89 -14.80 -12.33
C THR A 62 17.52 -16.18 -12.45
N LYS A 63 18.58 -16.27 -13.23
CA LYS A 63 19.41 -17.47 -13.38
C LYS A 63 20.88 -17.12 -13.16
N LEU A 64 21.66 -18.05 -12.62
CA LEU A 64 23.11 -17.91 -12.47
C LEU A 64 23.80 -18.23 -13.81
N ALA A 65 24.50 -17.28 -14.41
CA ALA A 65 25.12 -17.47 -15.72
C ALA A 65 26.16 -18.58 -15.72
N VAL A 66 26.80 -18.87 -14.59
CA VAL A 66 27.77 -19.95 -14.42
C VAL A 66 27.20 -21.36 -14.63
N GLU A 67 25.90 -21.53 -14.49
CA GLU A 67 25.19 -22.82 -14.63
C GLU A 67 24.96 -23.22 -16.11
N TYR A 68 25.09 -22.25 -17.04
CA TYR A 68 24.70 -22.41 -18.43
C TYR A 68 25.90 -22.29 -19.40
N GLY A 69 25.83 -23.01 -20.50
CA GLY A 69 26.78 -22.91 -21.64
C GLY A 69 26.48 -21.67 -22.51
N GLU A 70 27.44 -21.32 -23.39
CA GLU A 70 27.29 -20.13 -24.27
C GLU A 70 26.03 -20.17 -25.14
N LYS A 71 25.70 -21.35 -25.66
CA LYS A 71 24.52 -21.53 -26.52
C LYS A 71 23.23 -21.27 -25.74
N GLU A 72 23.14 -21.77 -24.53
CA GLU A 72 21.95 -21.60 -23.64
C GLU A 72 21.81 -20.13 -23.20
N ILE A 73 22.94 -19.48 -22.87
CA ILE A 73 22.95 -18.04 -22.54
C ILE A 73 22.46 -17.23 -23.75
N ALA A 74 22.92 -17.56 -24.96
CA ALA A 74 22.46 -16.87 -26.17
C ALA A 74 20.96 -17.05 -26.42
N GLU A 75 20.39 -18.21 -26.09
CA GLU A 75 18.93 -18.44 -26.18
C GLU A 75 18.16 -17.66 -25.11
N PHE A 76 18.69 -17.56 -23.89
CA PHE A 76 18.07 -16.71 -22.85
C PHE A 76 18.07 -15.23 -23.26
N ILE A 77 19.18 -14.72 -23.82
CA ILE A 77 19.26 -13.34 -24.32
C ILE A 77 18.21 -13.11 -25.43
N LYS A 78 18.08 -14.03 -26.38
CA LYS A 78 17.00 -13.95 -27.39
C LYS A 78 15.60 -13.96 -26.80
N SER A 79 15.43 -14.58 -25.62
CA SER A 79 14.16 -14.64 -24.90
C SER A 79 13.95 -13.42 -23.98
N GLY A 80 14.79 -12.38 -24.10
CA GLY A 80 14.64 -11.13 -23.37
C GLY A 80 15.38 -11.06 -22.02
N TYR A 81 16.22 -12.06 -21.70
CA TYR A 81 17.11 -11.96 -20.54
C TYR A 81 18.28 -11.02 -20.85
N VAL A 82 18.69 -10.28 -19.82
CA VAL A 82 19.88 -9.43 -19.85
C VAL A 82 20.95 -9.94 -18.90
N ILE A 83 22.21 -9.67 -19.18
CA ILE A 83 23.33 -10.04 -18.30
C ILE A 83 23.57 -8.91 -17.33
N VAL A 84 23.50 -9.21 -16.03
CA VAL A 84 23.74 -8.25 -14.93
C VAL A 84 24.93 -8.75 -14.12
N ASN A 85 25.86 -7.85 -13.79
CA ASN A 85 27.00 -8.15 -12.94
C ASN A 85 26.61 -8.22 -11.45
N GLN A 86 27.51 -8.76 -10.61
CA GLN A 86 27.26 -8.91 -9.17
C GLN A 86 26.97 -7.59 -8.45
N ALA A 87 27.67 -6.51 -8.82
CA ALA A 87 27.50 -5.21 -8.15
C ALA A 87 26.11 -4.63 -8.40
N ASP A 88 25.64 -4.73 -9.64
CA ASP A 88 24.31 -4.30 -10.03
C ASP A 88 23.21 -5.25 -9.51
N PHE A 89 23.49 -6.56 -9.51
CA PHE A 89 22.59 -7.52 -8.91
C PHE A 89 22.36 -7.26 -7.41
N ASN A 90 23.40 -6.85 -6.68
CA ASN A 90 23.28 -6.49 -5.27
C ASN A 90 22.33 -5.31 -5.03
N LYS A 91 22.23 -4.36 -5.96
CA LYS A 91 21.25 -3.26 -5.90
C LYS A 91 19.81 -3.77 -6.05
N LEU A 92 19.63 -4.89 -6.77
CA LEU A 92 18.30 -5.50 -7.00
C LEU A 92 17.89 -6.44 -5.86
N ILE A 93 18.80 -6.83 -4.96
CA ILE A 93 18.49 -7.60 -3.76
C ILE A 93 17.82 -6.66 -2.76
N GLY A 94 16.60 -7.01 -2.34
CA GLY A 94 15.85 -6.16 -1.40
C GLY A 94 15.16 -4.94 -2.04
N ASN A 95 15.19 -4.82 -3.38
CA ASN A 95 14.55 -3.73 -4.14
C ASN A 95 13.00 -3.85 -4.20
N ALA A 96 12.36 -4.20 -3.09
CA ALA A 96 10.90 -4.38 -3.03
C ALA A 96 10.12 -3.09 -3.31
N GLY A 97 10.73 -1.93 -3.08
CA GLY A 97 10.15 -0.61 -3.37
C GLY A 97 10.34 -0.15 -4.83
N GLY A 98 11.07 -0.92 -5.66
CA GLY A 98 11.32 -0.54 -7.05
C GLY A 98 12.24 0.68 -7.20
N GLU A 99 13.16 0.91 -6.25
CA GLU A 99 14.10 2.03 -6.26
C GLU A 99 15.12 1.92 -7.42
N TYR A 100 15.50 0.68 -7.80
CA TYR A 100 16.41 0.39 -8.90
C TYR A 100 15.66 -0.31 -10.03
N LEU A 101 15.98 0.09 -11.27
CA LEU A 101 15.41 -0.46 -12.50
C LEU A 101 16.53 -1.06 -13.36
N ILE A 102 16.15 -2.02 -14.21
CA ILE A 102 17.01 -2.71 -15.14
C ILE A 102 16.72 -2.18 -16.55
N ALA A 103 17.72 -1.69 -17.25
CA ALA A 103 17.63 -1.30 -18.64
C ALA A 103 17.80 -2.52 -19.58
N ASP A 104 17.44 -2.35 -20.86
CA ASP A 104 17.51 -3.42 -21.88
C ASP A 104 18.94 -3.91 -22.14
N ASP A 105 19.95 -3.11 -21.81
CA ASP A 105 21.36 -3.48 -21.90
C ASP A 105 21.89 -4.22 -20.65
N GLY A 106 21.04 -4.41 -19.64
CA GLY A 106 21.37 -5.05 -18.36
C GLY A 106 21.99 -4.11 -17.33
N SER A 107 22.14 -2.83 -17.62
CA SER A 107 22.55 -1.84 -16.63
C SER A 107 21.47 -1.61 -15.59
N VAL A 108 21.88 -1.39 -14.33
CA VAL A 108 20.97 -1.13 -13.22
C VAL A 108 21.14 0.32 -12.77
N TYR A 109 20.07 1.07 -12.84
CA TYR A 109 20.03 2.48 -12.47
C TYR A 109 18.98 2.76 -11.40
N GLN A 110 19.21 3.82 -10.64
CA GLN A 110 18.22 4.28 -9.66
C GLN A 110 17.04 4.93 -10.40
N LYS A 111 15.83 4.55 -10.01
CA LYS A 111 14.63 5.19 -10.55
C LYS A 111 14.68 6.69 -10.27
N PRO A 112 14.47 7.54 -11.27
CA PRO A 112 14.38 8.97 -11.04
C PRO A 112 13.32 9.30 -9.97
N ALA A 113 13.59 10.28 -9.13
CA ALA A 113 12.57 10.81 -8.24
C ALA A 113 11.37 11.30 -9.06
N PRO A 114 10.14 11.16 -8.54
CA PRO A 114 8.98 11.71 -9.22
C PRO A 114 9.14 13.21 -9.45
N THR A 115 8.75 13.66 -10.60
CA THR A 115 8.70 15.09 -10.92
C THR A 115 7.56 15.77 -10.14
N ASP A 116 7.64 17.08 -9.96
CA ASP A 116 6.58 17.87 -9.34
C ASP A 116 5.24 17.67 -10.04
N ALA A 117 5.24 17.51 -11.37
CA ALA A 117 4.04 17.22 -12.15
C ALA A 117 3.43 15.84 -11.83
N GLU A 118 4.26 14.80 -11.65
CA GLU A 118 3.80 13.46 -11.26
C GLU A 118 3.29 13.44 -9.81
N LEU A 119 3.97 14.14 -8.91
CA LEU A 119 3.52 14.31 -7.52
C LEU A 119 2.17 15.03 -7.48
N LEU A 120 2.03 16.12 -8.23
CA LEU A 120 0.77 16.87 -8.33
C LEU A 120 -0.37 16.01 -8.93
N ALA A 121 -0.08 15.27 -10.00
CA ALA A 121 -1.07 14.39 -10.63
C ALA A 121 -1.54 13.28 -9.67
N THR A 122 -0.69 12.84 -8.75
CA THR A 122 -1.03 11.85 -7.72
C THR A 122 -1.79 12.48 -6.55
N ALA A 123 -1.39 13.67 -6.11
CA ALA A 123 -1.98 14.35 -4.95
C ALA A 123 -3.44 14.78 -5.19
N LYS A 124 -3.76 15.28 -6.40
CA LYS A 124 -5.11 15.76 -6.73
C LYS A 124 -6.23 14.71 -6.52
N PRO A 125 -6.18 13.51 -7.11
CA PRO A 125 -7.23 12.52 -6.92
C PRO A 125 -7.33 12.04 -5.47
N VAL A 126 -6.21 11.95 -4.74
CA VAL A 126 -6.20 11.60 -3.32
C VAL A 126 -6.96 12.65 -2.52
N LYS A 127 -6.65 13.93 -2.71
CA LYS A 127 -7.31 15.03 -2.01
C LYS A 127 -8.82 15.10 -2.31
N ILE A 128 -9.21 14.91 -3.57
CA ILE A 128 -10.64 14.86 -3.95
C ILE A 128 -11.36 13.72 -3.23
N ALA A 129 -10.71 12.56 -3.09
CA ALA A 129 -11.27 11.42 -2.35
C ALA A 129 -11.40 11.73 -0.84
N GLU A 130 -10.42 12.39 -0.23
CA GLU A 130 -10.46 12.84 1.17
C GLU A 130 -11.61 13.82 1.41
N LEU A 131 -11.73 14.87 0.59
CA LEU A 131 -12.81 15.85 0.67
C LEU A 131 -14.20 15.22 0.49
N LYS A 132 -14.29 14.21 -0.40
CA LYS A 132 -15.52 13.44 -0.58
C LYS A 132 -15.87 12.63 0.67
N ALA A 133 -14.89 11.95 1.25
CA ALA A 133 -15.09 11.15 2.46
C ALA A 133 -15.49 12.04 3.66
N GLU A 134 -14.89 13.23 3.78
CA GLU A 134 -15.24 14.21 4.81
C GLU A 134 -16.69 14.71 4.63
N ARG A 135 -17.09 15.04 3.41
CA ARG A 135 -18.49 15.39 3.10
C ARG A 135 -19.45 14.28 3.49
N ASP A 136 -19.16 13.05 3.06
CA ASP A 136 -20.04 11.89 3.30
C ASP A 136 -20.16 11.60 4.81
N ALA A 137 -19.09 11.78 5.59
CA ALA A 137 -19.12 11.67 7.04
C ALA A 137 -19.99 12.75 7.69
N LYS A 138 -19.83 14.01 7.27
CA LYS A 138 -20.64 15.14 7.79
C LYS A 138 -22.12 15.03 7.41
N GLU A 139 -22.47 14.37 6.31
CA GLU A 139 -23.88 14.18 5.90
C GLU A 139 -24.68 13.31 6.87
N VAL A 140 -24.03 12.35 7.54
CA VAL A 140 -24.69 11.42 8.46
C VAL A 140 -24.53 11.79 9.94
N GLU A 141 -23.87 12.90 10.25
CA GLU A 141 -23.77 13.40 11.61
C GLU A 141 -25.17 13.68 12.21
N PRO A 142 -25.34 13.50 13.52
CA PRO A 142 -26.57 13.88 14.18
C PRO A 142 -26.95 15.35 13.95
N ILE A 143 -28.23 15.65 13.92
CA ILE A 143 -28.74 17.00 13.75
C ILE A 143 -29.44 17.49 15.05
N THR A 144 -29.17 18.70 15.45
CA THR A 144 -29.80 19.29 16.63
C THR A 144 -31.01 20.10 16.22
N TYR A 145 -32.20 19.76 16.79
CA TYR A 145 -33.44 20.51 16.63
C TYR A 145 -34.16 20.61 17.97
N ASN A 146 -34.60 21.81 18.35
CA ASN A 146 -35.27 22.11 19.62
C ASN A 146 -34.50 21.60 20.85
N GLY A 147 -33.16 21.67 20.83
CA GLY A 147 -32.31 21.24 21.94
C GLY A 147 -32.09 19.73 22.02
N ASN A 148 -32.65 18.93 21.12
CA ASN A 148 -32.49 17.49 21.06
C ASN A 148 -31.62 17.11 19.85
N SER A 149 -30.80 16.06 20.00
CA SER A 149 -29.98 15.53 18.96
C SER A 149 -30.62 14.31 18.30
N TYR A 150 -30.71 14.31 16.99
CA TYR A 150 -31.34 13.24 16.19
C TYR A 150 -30.31 12.56 15.30
N ASP A 151 -30.22 11.23 15.37
CA ASP A 151 -29.45 10.44 14.41
C ASP A 151 -30.00 10.61 13.00
N TYR A 152 -29.11 10.58 12.02
CA TYR A 152 -29.49 10.68 10.61
C TYR A 152 -28.67 9.77 9.70
N ASP A 153 -28.35 8.59 10.16
CA ASP A 153 -27.86 7.52 9.29
C ASP A 153 -29.01 6.94 8.43
N ASP A 154 -28.71 6.03 7.53
CA ASP A 154 -29.71 5.42 6.64
C ASP A 154 -30.88 4.80 7.40
N LYS A 155 -30.59 4.13 8.52
CA LYS A 155 -31.59 3.47 9.35
C LYS A 155 -32.46 4.48 10.11
N ALA A 156 -31.85 5.53 10.66
CA ALA A 156 -32.56 6.61 11.32
C ALA A 156 -33.49 7.35 10.34
N ARG A 157 -33.01 7.60 9.11
CA ARG A 157 -33.83 8.22 8.04
C ARG A 157 -35.05 7.38 7.68
N GLU A 158 -34.92 6.05 7.56
CA GLU A 158 -36.06 5.16 7.32
C GLU A 158 -37.07 5.22 8.49
N ARG A 159 -36.59 5.20 9.73
CA ARG A 159 -37.44 5.32 10.94
C ARG A 159 -38.17 6.65 11.00
N ILE A 160 -37.48 7.75 10.71
CA ILE A 160 -38.10 9.10 10.70
C ILE A 160 -39.20 9.14 9.65
N ASN A 161 -38.98 8.67 8.43
CA ASN A 161 -39.99 8.67 7.38
C ASN A 161 -41.19 7.80 7.75
N ALA A 162 -41.00 6.61 8.30
CA ALA A 162 -42.07 5.74 8.75
C ALA A 162 -42.87 6.38 9.90
N ALA A 163 -42.20 7.03 10.82
CA ALA A 163 -42.86 7.72 11.95
C ALA A 163 -43.73 8.91 11.49
N ILE A 164 -43.24 9.69 10.51
CA ILE A 164 -44.03 10.79 9.91
C ILE A 164 -45.32 10.25 9.32
N ILE A 165 -45.23 9.18 8.50
CA ILE A 165 -46.42 8.56 7.88
C ILE A 165 -47.40 8.06 8.93
N ALA A 166 -46.93 7.38 9.97
CA ALA A 166 -47.76 6.86 11.04
C ALA A 166 -48.47 8.00 11.84
N LEU A 167 -47.77 9.08 12.12
CA LEU A 167 -48.31 10.26 12.83
C LEU A 167 -49.33 10.99 11.97
N ASP A 168 -49.13 11.10 10.68
CA ASP A 168 -50.10 11.75 9.77
C ASP A 168 -51.44 11.01 9.73
N VAL A 169 -51.39 9.68 9.78
CA VAL A 169 -52.62 8.85 9.85
C VAL A 169 -53.34 9.05 11.17
N GLN A 170 -52.62 9.30 12.28
CA GLN A 170 -53.18 9.52 13.60
C GLN A 170 -53.75 10.93 13.79
N GLY A 171 -53.36 11.91 12.96
CA GLY A 171 -53.86 13.27 12.97
C GLY A 171 -52.86 14.30 13.52
N ALA A 172 -53.15 15.58 13.26
CA ALA A 172 -52.22 16.70 13.44
C ALA A 172 -51.62 16.88 14.86
N ASN A 173 -52.31 16.42 15.90
CA ASN A 173 -51.84 16.52 17.29
C ASN A 173 -51.19 15.21 17.81
N ALA A 174 -51.04 14.22 16.97
CA ALA A 174 -50.42 12.95 17.36
C ALA A 174 -48.92 13.14 17.67
N SER A 175 -48.47 12.43 18.70
CA SER A 175 -47.05 12.41 19.10
C SER A 175 -46.62 11.00 19.49
N ILE A 176 -45.35 10.71 19.31
CA ILE A 176 -44.71 9.47 19.76
C ILE A 176 -43.51 9.77 20.66
N ASN A 177 -43.13 8.81 21.48
CA ASN A 177 -41.83 8.86 22.15
C ASN A 177 -40.73 8.49 21.15
N TRP A 178 -39.71 9.33 21.06
CA TRP A 178 -38.56 9.17 20.19
C TRP A 178 -37.30 9.14 21.02
N THR A 179 -36.46 8.15 20.82
CA THR A 179 -35.14 8.07 21.42
C THR A 179 -34.15 8.87 20.57
N THR A 180 -33.56 9.89 21.16
CA THR A 180 -32.58 10.79 20.54
C THR A 180 -31.18 10.15 20.44
N ALA A 181 -30.24 10.79 19.75
CA ALA A 181 -28.86 10.32 19.57
C ALA A 181 -28.10 10.16 20.91
N ASP A 182 -28.45 10.91 21.91
CA ASP A 182 -27.91 10.85 23.28
C ASP A 182 -28.72 9.94 24.22
N ASN A 183 -29.56 9.05 23.64
CA ASN A 183 -30.43 8.09 24.36
C ASN A 183 -31.41 8.71 25.35
N GLN A 184 -31.97 9.88 25.02
CA GLN A 184 -33.04 10.48 25.77
C GLN A 184 -34.37 10.24 25.07
N ASP A 185 -35.46 10.02 25.84
CA ASP A 185 -36.81 9.90 25.28
C ASP A 185 -37.51 11.25 25.26
N VAL A 186 -37.88 11.68 24.07
CA VAL A 186 -38.59 12.95 23.85
C VAL A 186 -39.89 12.71 23.08
N LYS A 187 -40.91 13.54 23.33
CA LYS A 187 -42.13 13.52 22.51
C LYS A 187 -41.93 14.32 21.26
N VAL A 188 -42.20 13.70 20.12
CA VAL A 188 -42.08 14.33 18.80
C VAL A 188 -43.41 14.21 18.04
N THR A 189 -43.69 15.23 17.23
CA THR A 189 -44.79 15.26 16.26
C THR A 189 -44.27 15.00 14.87
N ALA A 190 -45.17 14.77 13.91
CA ALA A 190 -44.77 14.68 12.49
C ALA A 190 -44.05 15.95 12.00
N ASN A 191 -44.47 17.12 12.53
CA ASN A 191 -43.84 18.38 12.15
C ASN A 191 -42.38 18.49 12.65
N ASP A 192 -42.13 18.06 13.91
CA ASP A 192 -40.77 18.05 14.46
C ASP A 192 -39.82 17.19 13.58
N LEU A 193 -40.27 15.99 13.20
CA LEU A 193 -39.48 15.10 12.35
C LEU A 193 -39.30 15.64 10.93
N ARG A 194 -40.27 16.35 10.36
CA ARG A 194 -40.12 17.07 9.08
C ARG A 194 -39.09 18.19 9.19
N MET A 195 -39.06 18.91 10.31
CA MET A 195 -38.06 19.96 10.52
C MET A 195 -36.65 19.36 10.60
N VAL A 196 -36.48 18.22 11.25
CA VAL A 196 -35.20 17.48 11.23
C VAL A 196 -34.77 17.16 9.78
N ILE A 197 -35.69 16.60 8.97
CA ILE A 197 -35.39 16.31 7.54
C ILE A 197 -35.05 17.60 6.77
N ALA A 198 -35.78 18.69 7.01
CA ALA A 198 -35.51 19.96 6.32
C ALA A 198 -34.14 20.53 6.66
N MET A 199 -33.72 20.47 7.94
CA MET A 199 -32.40 20.93 8.37
C MET A 199 -31.27 20.06 7.76
N VAL A 200 -31.46 18.72 7.69
CA VAL A 200 -30.51 17.82 7.03
C VAL A 200 -30.41 18.14 5.55
N ALA A 201 -31.52 18.38 4.85
CA ALA A 201 -31.51 18.75 3.43
C ALA A 201 -30.73 20.05 3.19
N GLN A 202 -30.84 21.04 4.09
CA GLN A 202 -30.05 22.27 4.03
C GLN A 202 -28.54 21.97 4.23
N ARG A 203 -28.19 21.18 5.26
CA ARG A 203 -26.82 20.75 5.51
C ARG A 203 -26.24 20.03 4.30
N SER A 204 -26.94 19.03 3.76
CA SER A 204 -26.52 18.26 2.61
C SER A 204 -26.24 19.17 1.40
N ASN A 205 -27.15 20.12 1.11
CA ASN A 205 -26.93 21.08 0.04
C ASN A 205 -25.69 21.95 0.27
N ALA A 206 -25.48 22.46 1.50
CA ALA A 206 -24.30 23.25 1.84
C ALA A 206 -23.01 22.45 1.65
N LEU A 207 -22.97 21.20 2.16
CA LEU A 207 -21.84 20.28 2.00
C LEU A 207 -21.53 19.98 0.54
N HIS A 208 -22.55 19.77 -0.29
CA HIS A 208 -22.36 19.53 -1.74
C HIS A 208 -21.81 20.76 -2.47
N VAL A 209 -22.28 21.96 -2.11
CA VAL A 209 -21.76 23.21 -2.69
C VAL A 209 -20.29 23.41 -2.28
N ALA A 210 -19.99 23.25 -0.99
CA ALA A 210 -18.63 23.37 -0.47
C ALA A 210 -17.68 22.34 -1.11
N TYR A 211 -18.12 21.08 -1.23
CA TYR A 211 -17.32 20.04 -1.87
C TYR A 211 -17.01 20.37 -3.35
N ARG A 212 -17.99 20.84 -4.11
CA ARG A 212 -17.73 21.24 -5.50
C ARG A 212 -16.72 22.38 -5.59
N ALA A 213 -16.89 23.41 -4.77
CA ALA A 213 -15.95 24.53 -4.73
C ALA A 213 -14.54 24.09 -4.30
N ALA A 214 -14.41 23.21 -3.33
CA ALA A 214 -13.12 22.65 -2.91
C ALA A 214 -12.50 21.79 -4.03
N LYS A 215 -13.29 20.95 -4.71
CA LYS A 215 -12.84 20.15 -5.85
C LYS A 215 -12.31 21.03 -6.98
N ASP A 216 -13.02 22.09 -7.34
CA ASP A 216 -12.59 23.04 -8.39
C ASP A 216 -11.25 23.71 -8.01
N LYS A 217 -11.05 24.06 -6.73
CA LYS A 217 -9.77 24.56 -6.21
C LYS A 217 -8.64 23.51 -6.37
N VAL A 218 -8.91 22.23 -6.04
CA VAL A 218 -7.93 21.14 -6.21
C VAL A 218 -7.56 20.98 -7.69
N GLU A 219 -8.53 21.02 -8.59
CA GLU A 219 -8.28 20.89 -10.03
C GLU A 219 -7.45 22.06 -10.56
N ALA A 220 -7.68 23.28 -10.06
CA ALA A 220 -6.95 24.49 -10.46
C ALA A 220 -5.55 24.60 -9.81
N ALA A 221 -5.28 23.92 -8.71
CA ALA A 221 -4.00 23.97 -8.00
C ALA A 221 -2.84 23.56 -8.92
N THR A 222 -1.71 24.26 -8.77
CA THR A 222 -0.50 24.07 -9.58
C THR A 222 0.66 23.42 -8.80
N THR A 223 0.53 23.32 -7.47
CA THR A 223 1.51 22.71 -6.59
C THR A 223 0.85 21.74 -5.61
N VAL A 224 1.63 20.77 -5.10
CA VAL A 224 1.17 19.83 -4.07
C VAL A 224 0.78 20.59 -2.79
N ALA A 225 1.54 21.59 -2.39
CA ALA A 225 1.26 22.40 -1.20
C ALA A 225 -0.09 23.13 -1.30
N GLU A 226 -0.44 23.68 -2.49
CA GLU A 226 -1.76 24.24 -2.72
C GLU A 226 -2.86 23.19 -2.58
N VAL A 227 -2.67 21.98 -3.12
CA VAL A 227 -3.62 20.87 -3.01
C VAL A 227 -3.85 20.49 -1.55
N GLU A 228 -2.78 20.34 -0.77
CA GLU A 228 -2.83 19.94 0.64
C GLU A 228 -3.54 20.97 1.52
N ALA A 229 -3.40 22.26 1.21
CA ALA A 229 -3.99 23.36 1.97
C ALA A 229 -5.54 23.47 1.80
N ILE A 230 -6.15 22.79 0.83
CA ILE A 230 -7.58 22.89 0.57
C ILE A 230 -8.36 22.08 1.62
N THR A 231 -9.38 22.71 2.19
CA THR A 231 -10.30 22.15 3.20
C THR A 231 -11.74 22.20 2.72
N LEU A 232 -12.61 21.43 3.35
CA LEU A 232 -14.05 21.47 3.14
C LEU A 232 -14.65 22.57 4.05
N ASP A 233 -14.83 23.76 3.51
CA ASP A 233 -15.45 24.90 4.19
C ASP A 233 -16.97 24.83 4.02
N ALA A 234 -17.69 24.25 5.02
CA ALA A 234 -19.15 24.09 5.00
C ALA A 234 -19.79 24.44 6.36
#